data_f4b3d166da41b7dc4c0e186ea16661a9
#
_entry.id   f4b3d166da41b7dc4c0e186ea16661a9
#
_cell.length_a   1.000
_cell.length_b   1.000
_cell.length_c   1.000
_cell.angle_alpha   90.00
_cell.angle_beta   90.00
_cell.angle_gamma   90.00
#
_symmetry.space_group_name_H-M   'P 1'
#
loop_
_entity.id
_entity.type
_entity.pdbx_description
1 polymer ?
#
loop_
_entity_poly.entity_id
_entity_poly.type
_entity_poly.pdbx_seq_one_letter_code
_entity_poly.pdbx_strand_id
1 'polypeptide(L)'
;GSVLIIAYHPPFVQRFLKLLTDREKEVLREVARGKLNKQIAIDLNIAEQTVKIHRGNAMHKLGLRSALDASAFLLDIGRLGKNE
;
A
#
# COMPACT_ATOMS: atom_id res chain seq x y z
N GLY A 1 16.35 21.02 -6.78
CA GLY A 1 16.66 20.27 -7.98
C GLY A 1 16.24 18.81 -7.87
N SER A 2 16.30 18.12 -9.00
CA SER A 2 15.89 16.71 -9.05
C SER A 2 16.76 15.82 -8.16
N VAL A 3 18.03 16.16 -7.98
CA VAL A 3 18.93 15.40 -7.11
C VAL A 3 18.46 15.47 -5.66
N LEU A 4 18.03 16.65 -5.22
CA LEU A 4 17.50 16.82 -3.87
C LEU A 4 16.18 16.05 -3.68
N ILE A 5 15.34 16.04 -4.71
CA ILE A 5 14.08 15.30 -4.66
C ILE A 5 14.35 13.81 -4.51
N ILE A 6 15.32 13.29 -5.26
CA ILE A 6 15.70 11.87 -5.16
C ILE A 6 16.27 11.57 -3.78
N ALA A 7 17.13 12.47 -3.25
CA ALA A 7 17.73 12.29 -1.94
C ALA A 7 16.69 12.31 -0.80
N TYR A 8 15.61 13.06 -1.00
CA TYR A 8 14.52 13.14 -0.01
C TYR A 8 13.40 12.13 -0.23
N HIS A 9 13.55 11.25 -1.24
CA HIS A 9 12.53 10.24 -1.47
C HIS A 9 12.49 9.31 -0.26
N PRO A 10 11.39 9.29 0.51
CA PRO A 10 11.37 8.51 1.75
C PRO A 10 11.56 7.02 1.51
N PRO A 11 12.27 6.32 2.40
CA PRO A 11 12.46 4.88 2.27
C PRO A 11 11.16 4.08 2.14
N PHE A 12 10.08 4.55 2.76
CA PHE A 12 8.79 3.83 2.68
C PHE A 12 8.22 3.81 1.26
N VAL A 13 8.46 4.86 0.47
CA VAL A 13 8.03 4.90 -0.93
C VAL A 13 8.78 3.82 -1.72
N GLN A 14 10.08 3.71 -1.49
CA GLN A 14 10.90 2.68 -2.13
C GLN A 14 10.41 1.28 -1.77
N ARG A 15 10.09 1.06 -0.51
CA ARG A 15 9.57 -0.22 -0.05
C ARG A 15 8.26 -0.58 -0.75
N PHE A 16 7.33 0.38 -0.85
CA PHE A 16 6.07 0.17 -1.54
C PHE A 16 6.29 -0.23 -2.98
N LEU A 17 7.14 0.50 -3.69
CA LEU A 17 7.36 0.28 -5.12
C LEU A 17 8.14 -1.01 -5.41
N LYS A 18 9.10 -1.37 -4.56
CA LYS A 18 10.04 -2.47 -4.83
C LYS A 18 9.68 -3.77 -4.14
N LEU A 19 9.13 -3.72 -2.93
CA LEU A 19 8.91 -4.93 -2.14
C LEU A 19 7.55 -5.58 -2.37
N LEU A 20 6.55 -4.80 -2.75
CA LEU A 20 5.21 -5.31 -2.93
C LEU A 20 4.98 -5.78 -4.36
N THR A 21 4.28 -6.91 -4.49
CA THR A 21 3.78 -7.34 -5.79
C THR A 21 2.64 -6.42 -6.21
N ASP A 22 2.27 -6.46 -7.49
CA ASP A 22 1.17 -5.64 -8.00
C ASP A 22 -0.14 -5.93 -7.25
N ARG A 23 -0.41 -7.21 -6.97
CA ARG A 23 -1.62 -7.60 -6.25
C ARG A 23 -1.59 -7.11 -4.80
N GLU A 24 -0.44 -7.18 -4.15
CA GLU A 24 -0.29 -6.65 -2.79
C GLU A 24 -0.54 -5.15 -2.77
N LYS A 25 -0.05 -4.42 -3.76
CA LYS A 25 -0.31 -2.99 -3.89
C LYS A 25 -1.79 -2.70 -4.04
N GLU A 26 -2.47 -3.45 -4.92
CA GLU A 26 -3.92 -3.30 -5.12
C GLU A 26 -4.69 -3.52 -3.83
N VAL A 27 -4.41 -4.62 -3.14
CA VAL A 27 -5.09 -4.95 -1.90
C VAL A 27 -4.83 -3.88 -0.85
N LEU A 28 -3.59 -3.42 -0.72
CA LEU A 28 -3.24 -2.41 0.28
C LEU A 28 -3.98 -1.10 0.01
N ARG A 29 -4.11 -0.69 -1.25
CA ARG A 29 -4.86 0.51 -1.60
C ARG A 29 -6.31 0.41 -1.16
N GLU A 30 -6.93 -0.76 -1.35
CA GLU A 30 -8.32 -0.97 -0.95
C GLU A 30 -8.47 -1.02 0.57
N VAL A 31 -7.50 -1.61 1.27
CA VAL A 31 -7.47 -1.58 2.74
C VAL A 31 -7.40 -0.14 3.23
N ALA A 32 -6.56 0.67 2.61
CA ALA A 32 -6.39 2.08 2.98
C ALA A 32 -7.67 2.89 2.76
N ARG A 33 -8.53 2.47 1.84
CA ARG A 33 -9.82 3.09 1.60
C ARG A 33 -10.88 2.69 2.63
N GLY A 34 -10.52 1.81 3.56
CA GLY A 34 -11.42 1.35 4.61
C GLY A 34 -12.28 0.16 4.22
N LYS A 35 -11.99 -0.50 3.11
CA LYS A 35 -12.77 -1.66 2.69
C LYS A 35 -12.42 -2.89 3.50
N LEU A 36 -13.42 -3.72 3.75
CA LEU A 36 -13.25 -5.00 4.42
C LEU A 36 -12.72 -6.05 3.44
N ASN A 37 -12.06 -7.07 3.96
CA ASN A 37 -11.49 -8.14 3.13
C ASN A 37 -12.54 -8.76 2.20
N LYS A 38 -13.75 -8.97 2.69
CA LYS A 38 -14.85 -9.54 1.89
C LYS A 38 -15.16 -8.63 0.69
N GLN A 39 -15.23 -7.34 0.91
CA GLN A 39 -15.50 -6.37 -0.15
C GLN A 39 -14.39 -6.35 -1.19
N ILE A 40 -13.14 -6.38 -0.73
CA ILE A 40 -11.98 -6.40 -1.61
C ILE A 40 -12.00 -7.66 -2.47
N ALA A 41 -12.33 -8.80 -1.86
CA ALA A 41 -12.43 -10.08 -2.58
C ALA A 41 -13.44 -9.99 -3.73
N ILE A 42 -14.59 -9.38 -3.48
CA ILE A 42 -15.61 -9.19 -4.51
C ILE A 42 -15.08 -8.26 -5.61
N ASP A 43 -14.51 -7.13 -5.23
CA ASP A 43 -14.02 -6.11 -6.17
C ASP A 43 -12.92 -6.64 -7.08
N LEU A 44 -12.03 -7.45 -6.54
CA LEU A 44 -10.90 -8.00 -7.28
C LEU A 44 -11.17 -9.38 -7.87
N ASN A 45 -12.34 -9.93 -7.61
CA ASN A 45 -12.74 -11.26 -8.08
C ASN A 45 -11.74 -12.35 -7.66
N ILE A 46 -11.40 -12.35 -6.38
CA ILE A 46 -10.52 -13.37 -5.77
C ILE A 46 -11.15 -13.84 -4.46
N ALA A 47 -10.62 -14.94 -3.93
CA ALA A 47 -11.12 -15.47 -2.66
C ALA A 47 -10.76 -14.54 -1.50
N GLU A 48 -11.62 -14.48 -0.49
CA GLU A 48 -11.36 -13.68 0.71
C GLU A 48 -10.06 -14.12 1.40
N GLN A 49 -9.80 -15.43 1.43
CA GLN A 49 -8.58 -15.95 2.01
C GLN A 49 -7.35 -15.42 1.27
N THR A 50 -7.44 -15.28 -0.06
CA THR A 50 -6.36 -14.73 -0.87
C THR A 50 -6.13 -13.25 -0.53
N VAL A 51 -7.21 -12.49 -0.30
CA VAL A 51 -7.09 -11.10 0.16
C VAL A 51 -6.33 -11.03 1.48
N LYS A 52 -6.68 -11.90 2.43
CA LYS A 52 -6.01 -11.93 3.74
C LYS A 52 -4.50 -12.19 3.59
N ILE A 53 -4.13 -13.09 2.70
CA ILE A 53 -2.72 -13.41 2.45
C ILE A 53 -1.99 -12.19 1.88
N HIS A 54 -2.55 -11.58 0.85
CA HIS A 54 -1.92 -10.40 0.23
C HIS A 54 -1.85 -9.23 1.21
N ARG A 55 -2.91 -8.99 1.96
CA ARG A 55 -2.95 -7.94 2.97
C ARG A 55 -1.88 -8.16 4.04
N GLY A 56 -1.82 -9.39 4.58
CA GLY A 56 -0.84 -9.73 5.61
C GLY A 56 0.59 -9.55 5.12
N ASN A 57 0.88 -10.03 3.92
CA ASN A 57 2.21 -9.91 3.34
C ASN A 57 2.58 -8.44 3.10
N ALA A 58 1.67 -7.67 2.53
CA ALA A 58 1.91 -6.25 2.25
C ALA A 58 2.19 -5.49 3.52
N MET A 59 1.34 -5.67 4.53
CA MET A 59 1.48 -4.96 5.80
C MET A 59 2.75 -5.37 6.54
N HIS A 60 3.09 -6.66 6.49
CA HIS A 60 4.33 -7.14 7.11
C HIS A 60 5.56 -6.52 6.43
N LYS A 61 5.59 -6.51 5.11
CA LYS A 61 6.72 -5.95 4.35
C LYS A 61 6.94 -4.46 4.65
N LEU A 62 5.87 -3.74 4.95
CA LEU A 62 5.93 -2.29 5.19
C LEU A 62 5.94 -1.93 6.69
N GLY A 63 5.83 -2.93 7.57
CA GLY A 63 5.79 -2.68 9.00
C GLY A 63 4.53 -1.98 9.48
N LEU A 64 3.42 -2.14 8.76
CA LEU A 64 2.14 -1.54 9.12
C LEU A 64 1.37 -2.48 10.05
N ARG A 65 0.63 -1.90 11.00
CA ARG A 65 -0.08 -2.69 12.02
C ARG A 65 -1.60 -2.66 11.89
N SER A 66 -2.14 -1.69 11.16
CA SER A 66 -3.58 -1.51 11.06
C SER A 66 -3.97 -0.90 9.73
N ALA A 67 -5.27 -0.93 9.43
CA ALA A 67 -5.80 -0.26 8.25
C ALA A 67 -5.56 1.24 8.31
N LEU A 68 -5.58 1.82 9.50
CA LEU A 68 -5.30 3.24 9.68
C LEU A 68 -3.85 3.57 9.30
N ASP A 69 -2.90 2.71 9.70
CA ASP A 69 -1.51 2.87 9.31
C ASP A 69 -1.36 2.80 7.79
N ALA A 70 -2.06 1.86 7.14
CA ALA A 70 -2.04 1.73 5.69
C ALA A 70 -2.59 2.98 5.02
N SER A 71 -3.66 3.55 5.55
CA SER A 71 -4.25 4.78 5.03
C SER A 71 -3.28 5.95 5.12
N ALA A 72 -2.66 6.13 6.27
CA ALA A 72 -1.67 7.19 6.47
C ALA A 72 -0.46 7.03 5.54
N PHE A 73 0.01 5.79 5.40
CA PHE A 73 1.14 5.47 4.54
C PHE A 73 0.85 5.84 3.07
N LEU A 74 -0.30 5.43 2.56
CA LEU A 74 -0.66 5.70 1.16
C LEU A 74 -1.00 7.16 0.92
N LEU A 75 -1.52 7.84 1.92
CA LEU A 75 -1.76 9.28 1.83
C LEU A 75 -0.42 10.02 1.64
N ASP A 76 0.60 9.64 2.38
CA ASP A 76 1.92 10.24 2.26
C ASP A 76 2.52 9.99 0.88
N ILE A 77 2.38 8.76 0.36
CA ILE A 77 2.83 8.44 -1.01
C ILE A 77 2.10 9.31 -2.02
N GLY A 78 0.78 9.46 -1.86
CA GLY A 78 -0.02 10.28 -2.77
C GLY A 78 0.40 11.74 -2.77
N ARG A 79 0.74 12.29 -1.61
CA ARG A 79 1.23 13.67 -1.51
C ARG A 79 2.54 13.85 -2.25
N LEU A 80 3.45 12.90 -2.11
CA LEU A 80 4.73 12.96 -2.80
C LEU A 80 4.55 12.90 -4.31
N GLY A 81 3.62 12.03 -4.77
CA GLY A 81 3.33 11.94 -6.19
C GLY A 81 2.71 13.20 -6.77
N LYS A 82 1.90 13.91 -5.98
CA LYS A 82 1.25 15.13 -6.43
C LYS A 82 2.19 16.34 -6.52
N ASN A 83 3.32 16.27 -5.85
CA ASN A 83 4.25 17.39 -5.80
C ASN A 83 5.31 17.33 -6.90
N GLU A 84 5.15 16.41 -7.80
CA GLU A 84 6.01 16.36 -8.98
C GLU A 84 5.52 17.37 -10.04
#